data_ed33f79b67bd8302b2e4e3d5e29a74f1
#
_entry.id   ed33f79b67bd8302b2e4e3d5e29a74f1
#
_cell.length_a   1.000
_cell.length_b   1.000
_cell.length_c   1.000
_cell.angle_alpha   90.00
_cell.angle_beta   90.00
_cell.angle_gamma   90.00
#
_symmetry.space_group_name_H-M   'P 1'
#
loop_
_entity.id
_entity.type
_entity.pdbx_description
1 polymer ?
#
loop_
_entity_poly.entity_id
_entity_poly.type
_entity_poly.pdbx_seq_one_letter_code
_entity_poly.pdbx_strand_id
1 'polypeptide(L)'
;MEHPCPNCFTFNATDQTEKDHYYWLCFGLWQSRSLHLYLSGSVIPFIHLRDLSQVINQASEKAQASPANFLKTVEALKILDQHEKQYHRNLLLISEAKKAIFANYRSVPSYYR
;
A
#
# COMPACT_ATOMS: atom_id res chain seq x y z
N MET A 1 12.44 16.94 6.26
CA MET A 1 12.07 15.56 6.46
C MET A 1 12.99 14.85 7.43
N GLU A 2 12.41 14.01 8.20
CA GLU A 2 13.13 13.20 9.16
C GLU A 2 14.02 12.16 8.48
N HIS A 3 14.91 11.56 9.23
CA HIS A 3 15.72 10.46 8.72
C HIS A 3 14.84 9.28 8.36
N PRO A 4 15.05 8.64 7.21
CA PRO A 4 14.31 7.43 6.89
C PRO A 4 14.63 6.33 7.90
N CYS A 5 13.69 5.43 8.13
CA CYS A 5 13.93 4.32 9.03
C CYS A 5 15.04 3.41 8.44
N PRO A 6 15.81 2.70 9.28
CA PRO A 6 16.93 1.89 8.78
C PRO A 6 16.53 0.82 7.75
N ASN A 7 15.25 0.42 7.75
CA ASN A 7 14.74 -0.61 6.85
C ASN A 7 13.94 -0.04 5.69
N CYS A 8 14.04 1.26 5.46
CA CYS A 8 13.34 1.96 4.39
C CYS A 8 14.30 2.31 3.26
N PHE A 9 13.79 2.28 2.04
CA PHE A 9 14.55 2.68 0.86
C PHE A 9 13.87 3.88 0.20
N THR A 10 14.69 4.75 -0.37
CA THR A 10 14.22 5.95 -1.04
C THR A 10 14.44 5.82 -2.54
N PHE A 11 13.45 6.22 -3.31
CA PHE A 11 13.57 6.33 -4.76
C PHE A 11 13.50 7.81 -5.15
N ASN A 12 14.53 8.27 -5.86
CA ASN A 12 14.60 9.65 -6.32
C ASN A 12 14.20 9.72 -7.80
N ALA A 13 13.02 10.26 -8.05
CA ALA A 13 12.51 10.42 -9.41
C ALA A 13 12.96 11.76 -9.99
N THR A 14 13.17 11.79 -11.31
CA THR A 14 13.58 13.01 -12.01
C THR A 14 12.40 13.91 -12.31
N ASP A 15 11.20 13.35 -12.50
CA ASP A 15 9.98 14.10 -12.75
C ASP A 15 8.76 13.36 -12.22
N GLN A 16 7.59 13.98 -12.36
CA GLN A 16 6.35 13.41 -11.85
C GLN A 16 5.94 12.14 -12.60
N THR A 17 6.19 12.09 -13.90
CA THR A 17 5.86 10.91 -14.72
C THR A 17 6.65 9.69 -14.26
N GLU A 18 7.94 9.85 -14.02
CA GLU A 18 8.80 8.78 -13.52
C GLU A 18 8.37 8.36 -12.11
N LYS A 19 8.06 9.34 -11.26
CA LYS A 19 7.58 9.07 -9.91
C LYS A 19 6.31 8.22 -9.92
N ASP A 20 5.33 8.58 -10.75
CA ASP A 20 4.07 7.84 -10.86
C ASP A 20 4.30 6.44 -11.42
N HIS A 21 5.16 6.31 -12.42
CA HIS A 21 5.49 5.01 -13.00
C HIS A 21 6.01 4.05 -11.94
N TYR A 22 7.02 4.47 -11.18
CA TYR A 22 7.63 3.61 -10.17
C TYR A 22 6.75 3.44 -8.93
N TYR A 23 5.94 4.44 -8.59
CA TYR A 23 4.99 4.29 -7.50
C TYR A 23 4.01 3.14 -7.76
N TRP A 24 3.37 3.16 -8.93
CA TRP A 24 2.39 2.11 -9.26
C TRP A 24 3.04 0.77 -9.55
N LEU A 25 4.24 0.77 -10.08
CA LEU A 25 5.01 -0.44 -10.27
C LEU A 25 5.30 -1.12 -8.94
N CYS A 26 5.82 -0.36 -7.98
CA CYS A 26 6.12 -0.87 -6.64
C CYS A 26 4.86 -1.27 -5.88
N PHE A 27 3.79 -0.48 -6.02
CA PHE A 27 2.50 -0.81 -5.43
C PHE A 27 2.00 -2.16 -5.94
N GLY A 28 2.06 -2.38 -7.26
CA GLY A 28 1.64 -3.65 -7.86
C GLY A 28 2.50 -4.82 -7.42
N LEU A 29 3.81 -4.64 -7.36
CA LEU A 29 4.73 -5.67 -6.90
C LEU A 29 4.45 -6.07 -5.45
N TRP A 30 4.15 -5.09 -4.59
CA TRP A 30 3.80 -5.35 -3.21
C TRP A 30 2.46 -6.07 -3.10
N GLN A 31 1.44 -5.58 -3.80
CA GLN A 31 0.10 -6.16 -3.75
C GLN A 31 0.07 -7.60 -4.28
N SER A 32 0.87 -7.91 -5.29
CA SER A 32 0.94 -9.25 -5.87
C SER A 32 1.85 -10.19 -5.10
N ARG A 33 2.46 -9.71 -4.01
CA ARG A 33 3.43 -10.45 -3.20
C ARG A 33 4.67 -10.88 -3.97
N SER A 34 5.00 -10.16 -5.03
CA SER A 34 6.16 -10.49 -5.87
C SER A 34 7.49 -10.30 -5.14
N LEU A 35 7.52 -9.50 -4.08
CA LEU A 35 8.72 -9.25 -3.28
C LEU A 35 8.92 -10.29 -2.18
N HIS A 36 7.91 -11.09 -1.87
CA HIS A 36 7.95 -12.00 -0.71
C HIS A 36 9.00 -13.10 -0.84
N LEU A 37 9.33 -13.52 -2.06
CA LEU A 37 10.35 -14.52 -2.32
C LEU A 37 11.76 -14.06 -1.92
N TYR A 38 11.95 -12.75 -1.84
CA TYR A 38 13.25 -12.12 -1.55
C TYR A 38 13.37 -11.64 -0.11
N LEU A 39 12.31 -11.81 0.70
CA LEU A 39 12.33 -11.36 2.09
C LEU A 39 13.24 -12.25 2.91
N SER A 40 14.02 -11.62 3.78
CA SER A 40 14.92 -12.27 4.74
C SER A 40 14.54 -11.85 6.15
N GLY A 41 15.12 -12.53 7.14
CA GLY A 41 14.86 -12.23 8.53
C GLY A 41 13.80 -13.14 9.14
N SER A 42 14.02 -13.55 10.39
CA SER A 42 13.14 -14.49 11.08
C SER A 42 12.10 -13.79 11.96
N VAL A 43 12.40 -12.57 12.44
CA VAL A 43 11.52 -11.82 13.34
C VAL A 43 10.83 -10.70 12.56
N ILE A 44 11.63 -9.85 11.92
CA ILE A 44 11.12 -8.75 11.10
C ILE A 44 11.62 -8.98 9.67
N PRO A 45 10.71 -9.32 8.73
CA PRO A 45 11.13 -9.52 7.34
C PRO A 45 11.72 -8.24 6.73
N PHE A 46 12.76 -8.40 5.95
CA PHE A 46 13.37 -7.29 5.20
C PHE A 46 13.84 -7.79 3.85
N ILE A 47 14.10 -6.87 2.92
CA ILE A 47 14.62 -7.20 1.60
C ILE A 47 15.94 -6.46 1.38
N HIS A 48 16.91 -7.14 0.76
CA HIS A 48 18.17 -6.50 0.40
C HIS A 48 17.98 -5.53 -0.76
N LEU A 49 18.71 -4.42 -0.74
CA LEU A 49 18.61 -3.39 -1.78
C LEU A 49 18.90 -3.97 -3.17
N ARG A 50 19.87 -4.88 -3.28
CA ARG A 50 20.19 -5.52 -4.55
C ARG A 50 18.97 -6.26 -5.13
N ASP A 51 18.30 -7.05 -4.30
CA ASP A 51 17.15 -7.84 -4.71
C ASP A 51 15.99 -6.93 -5.09
N LEU A 52 15.73 -5.91 -4.28
CA LEU A 52 14.68 -4.94 -4.55
C LEU A 52 14.92 -4.22 -5.87
N SER A 53 16.14 -3.73 -6.08
CA SER A 53 16.50 -3.05 -7.32
C SER A 53 16.35 -3.93 -8.54
N GLN A 54 16.75 -5.20 -8.43
CA GLN A 54 16.65 -6.16 -9.52
C GLN A 54 15.19 -6.43 -9.88
N VAL A 55 14.33 -6.65 -8.89
CA VAL A 55 12.91 -6.92 -9.12
C VAL A 55 12.24 -5.71 -9.76
N ILE A 56 12.51 -4.50 -9.25
CA ILE A 56 11.94 -3.27 -9.79
C ILE A 56 12.41 -3.04 -11.24
N ASN A 57 13.69 -3.22 -11.52
CA ASN A 57 14.22 -3.02 -12.86
C ASN A 57 13.64 -4.02 -13.86
N GLN A 58 13.52 -5.29 -13.49
CA GLN A 58 12.91 -6.30 -14.34
C GLN A 58 11.43 -6.00 -14.62
N ALA A 59 10.69 -5.60 -13.60
CA ALA A 59 9.29 -5.23 -13.76
C ALA A 59 9.13 -3.98 -14.63
N SER A 60 10.02 -3.01 -14.47
CA SER A 60 10.01 -1.80 -15.29
C SER A 60 10.29 -2.11 -16.76
N GLU A 61 11.22 -3.02 -17.04
CA GLU A 61 11.50 -3.46 -18.41
C GLU A 61 10.25 -4.09 -19.03
N LYS A 62 9.57 -4.95 -18.30
CA LYS A 62 8.33 -5.57 -18.78
C LYS A 62 7.23 -4.54 -19.02
N ALA A 63 7.11 -3.56 -18.14
CA ALA A 63 6.14 -2.48 -18.29
C ALA A 63 6.43 -1.65 -19.54
N GLN A 64 7.69 -1.35 -19.78
CA GLN A 64 8.12 -0.57 -20.95
C GLN A 64 7.97 -1.35 -22.25
N ALA A 65 8.03 -2.67 -22.20
CA ALA A 65 7.82 -3.52 -23.39
C ALA A 65 6.37 -3.46 -23.89
N SER A 66 5.41 -3.22 -23.01
CA SER A 66 3.99 -3.08 -23.36
C SER A 66 3.37 -1.92 -22.61
N PRO A 67 3.68 -0.67 -23.01
CA PRO A 67 3.21 0.51 -22.24
C PRO A 67 1.69 0.60 -22.14
N ALA A 68 0.97 0.25 -23.20
CA ALA A 68 -0.50 0.30 -23.19
C ALA A 68 -1.10 -0.68 -22.18
N ASN A 69 -0.56 -1.88 -22.10
CA ASN A 69 -1.01 -2.89 -21.14
C ASN A 69 -0.68 -2.47 -19.71
N PHE A 70 0.49 -1.89 -19.50
CA PHE A 70 0.87 -1.38 -18.19
C PHE A 70 -0.07 -0.27 -17.74
N LEU A 71 -0.41 0.65 -18.64
CA LEU A 71 -1.35 1.73 -18.32
C LEU A 71 -2.71 1.20 -17.91
N LYS A 72 -3.24 0.21 -18.65
CA LYS A 72 -4.50 -0.43 -18.30
C LYS A 72 -4.44 -1.10 -16.93
N THR A 73 -3.34 -1.77 -16.64
CA THR A 73 -3.12 -2.42 -15.34
C THR A 73 -3.12 -1.39 -14.21
N VAL A 74 -2.44 -0.27 -14.41
CA VAL A 74 -2.38 0.81 -13.41
C VAL A 74 -3.77 1.41 -13.18
N GLU A 75 -4.54 1.65 -14.24
CA GLU A 75 -5.90 2.17 -14.10
C GLU A 75 -6.80 1.20 -13.32
N ALA A 76 -6.69 -0.09 -13.59
CA ALA A 76 -7.43 -1.10 -12.84
C ALA A 76 -7.06 -1.11 -11.36
N LEU A 77 -5.75 -1.02 -11.06
CA LEU A 77 -5.27 -0.96 -9.68
C LEU A 77 -5.80 0.27 -8.95
N LYS A 78 -5.81 1.42 -9.61
CA LYS A 78 -6.34 2.67 -9.02
C LYS A 78 -7.80 2.53 -8.65
N ILE A 79 -8.61 1.95 -9.55
CA ILE A 79 -10.04 1.75 -9.31
C ILE A 79 -10.25 0.81 -8.13
N LEU A 80 -9.54 -0.31 -8.11
CA LEU A 80 -9.67 -1.29 -7.04
C LEU A 80 -9.22 -0.71 -5.69
N ASP A 81 -8.16 0.09 -5.70
CA ASP A 81 -7.67 0.73 -4.48
C ASP A 81 -8.69 1.74 -3.93
N GLN A 82 -9.34 2.50 -4.81
CA GLN A 82 -10.39 3.43 -4.41
C GLN A 82 -11.58 2.69 -3.79
N HIS A 83 -11.98 1.57 -4.38
CA HIS A 83 -13.08 0.75 -3.84
C HIS A 83 -12.70 0.18 -2.47
N GLU A 84 -11.49 -0.32 -2.32
CA GLU A 84 -11.02 -0.86 -1.05
C GLU A 84 -11.08 0.21 0.05
N LYS A 85 -10.60 1.40 -0.24
CA LYS A 85 -10.64 2.51 0.72
C LYS A 85 -12.08 2.88 1.08
N GLN A 86 -12.99 2.86 0.11
CA GLN A 86 -14.39 3.15 0.36
C GLN A 86 -15.03 2.08 1.24
N TYR A 87 -14.74 0.81 1.00
CA TYR A 87 -15.24 -0.28 1.84
C TYR A 87 -14.71 -0.19 3.27
N HIS A 88 -13.44 0.14 3.45
CA HIS A 88 -12.88 0.36 4.78
C HIS A 88 -13.59 1.47 5.53
N ARG A 89 -13.86 2.60 4.86
CA ARG A 89 -14.62 3.69 5.48
C ARG A 89 -16.03 3.26 5.84
N ASN A 90 -16.68 2.49 4.96
CA ASN A 90 -18.01 2.00 5.23
C ASN A 90 -18.05 1.06 6.44
N LEU A 91 -17.03 0.19 6.58
CA LEU A 91 -16.94 -0.70 7.74
C LEU A 91 -16.77 0.09 9.04
N LEU A 92 -15.98 1.15 9.02
CA LEU A 92 -15.81 2.02 10.19
C LEU A 92 -17.13 2.71 10.56
N LEU A 93 -17.85 3.22 9.57
CA LEU A 93 -19.15 3.86 9.80
C LEU A 93 -20.17 2.88 10.36
N ILE A 94 -20.18 1.65 9.86
CA ILE A 94 -21.08 0.60 10.37
C ILE A 94 -20.75 0.29 11.83
N SER A 95 -19.46 0.17 12.15
CA SER A 95 -19.03 -0.07 13.52
C SER A 95 -19.49 1.04 14.46
N GLU A 96 -19.32 2.29 14.04
CA GLU A 96 -19.78 3.45 14.84
C GLU A 96 -21.29 3.48 14.98
N ALA A 97 -22.01 3.15 13.91
CA ALA A 97 -23.48 3.09 13.97
C ALA A 97 -23.96 2.03 14.96
N LYS A 98 -23.32 0.85 14.98
CA LYS A 98 -23.65 -0.19 15.96
C LYS A 98 -23.47 0.27 17.39
N LYS A 99 -22.38 0.99 17.65
CA LYS A 99 -22.13 1.56 18.98
C LYS A 99 -23.17 2.61 19.33
N ALA A 100 -23.49 3.48 18.39
CA ALA A 100 -24.44 4.58 18.63
C ALA A 100 -25.85 4.07 18.93
N ILE A 101 -26.30 3.05 18.21
CA ILE A 101 -27.63 2.48 18.41
C ILE A 101 -27.80 1.98 19.84
N PHE A 102 -26.75 1.41 20.42
CA PHE A 102 -26.83 0.79 21.75
C PHE A 102 -26.40 1.73 22.88
N ALA A 103 -25.98 2.96 22.56
CA ALA A 103 -25.42 3.90 23.53
C ALA A 103 -26.41 4.22 24.67
N ASN A 104 -27.72 4.28 24.36
CA ASN A 104 -28.75 4.61 25.35
C ASN A 104 -29.01 3.49 26.38
N TYR A 105 -28.55 2.30 26.12
CA TYR A 105 -28.78 1.14 26.99
C TYR A 105 -27.61 0.82 27.92
N ARG A 106 -26.45 1.45 27.69
CA ARG A 106 -25.28 1.18 28.52
C ARG A 106 -25.28 2.05 29.76
N SER A 107 -24.80 1.48 30.86
CA SER A 107 -24.61 2.25 32.10
C SER A 107 -23.29 2.99 32.05
N VAL A 108 -23.30 4.24 32.56
CA VAL A 108 -22.09 5.04 32.67
C VAL A 108 -21.63 5.02 34.12
N PRO A 109 -20.38 4.63 34.42
CA PRO A 109 -19.87 4.66 35.79
C PRO A 109 -19.97 6.08 36.38
N SER A 110 -20.29 6.16 37.67
CA SER A 110 -20.55 7.44 38.35
C SER A 110 -19.34 8.38 38.32
N TYR A 111 -18.14 7.85 38.27
CA TYR A 111 -16.94 8.69 38.25
C TYR A 111 -16.68 9.35 36.88
N TYR A 112 -17.44 9.06 35.86
CA TYR A 112 -17.37 9.72 34.56
C TYR A 112 -18.39 10.86 34.41
N ARG A 113 -19.20 11.13 35.42
CA ARG A 113 -20.22 12.18 35.38
C ARG A 113 -19.65 13.54 35.76
#